data_d690c25c8f62cf9aadee19663ae78a76
#
_entry.id   d690c25c8f62cf9aadee19663ae78a76
#
_cell.length_a   1.000
_cell.length_b   1.000
_cell.length_c   1.000
_cell.angle_alpha   90.00
_cell.angle_beta   90.00
_cell.angle_gamma   90.00
#
_symmetry.space_group_name_H-M   'P 1'
#
loop_
_entity.id
_entity.type
_entity.pdbx_description
1 polymer ?
#
loop_
_entity_poly.entity_id
_entity_poly.type
_entity_poly.pdbx_seq_one_letter_code
_entity_poly.pdbx_strand_id
1 'polypeptide(L)'
;MEMNSANVEAVVKQVLESMLDKKIPAAAPAVKAPEAGNAIPKTAHVAMLTALEHYDIKEFPIPEVGDGDILVKVEGCGVCGTDAHEFKRDPFSLIPVVLGHEGTGEIVKMGKNVKLDSAGKALNVGDKVVTCMIFKDDPEITMYDLNKQNVGGADVYGLLPDDDIHLNGWFSDYILIREGSTV
;
A
#
# COMPACT_ATOMS: atom_id res chain seq x y z
N MET A 1 6.92 -36.21 -15.46
CA MET A 1 7.57 -36.44 -14.17
C MET A 1 6.48 -36.35 -13.13
N GLU A 2 6.03 -37.49 -12.61
CA GLU A 2 4.97 -37.49 -11.60
C GLU A 2 5.53 -36.97 -10.29
N MET A 3 4.93 -35.90 -9.77
CA MET A 3 5.23 -35.40 -8.44
C MET A 3 4.59 -36.31 -7.40
N ASN A 4 5.37 -37.12 -6.73
CA ASN A 4 4.92 -37.87 -5.55
C ASN A 4 5.33 -37.11 -4.27
N SER A 5 4.65 -37.41 -3.15
CA SER A 5 4.86 -36.73 -1.88
C SER A 5 6.32 -36.76 -1.38
N ALA A 6 7.05 -37.84 -1.64
CA ALA A 6 8.45 -37.97 -1.25
C ALA A 6 9.37 -37.01 -2.01
N ASN A 7 9.08 -36.73 -3.30
CA ASN A 7 9.83 -35.78 -4.09
C ASN A 7 9.56 -34.33 -3.63
N VAL A 8 8.34 -34.02 -3.24
CA VAL A 8 7.99 -32.70 -2.70
C VAL A 8 8.69 -32.46 -1.37
N GLU A 9 8.69 -33.45 -0.48
CA GLU A 9 9.33 -33.36 0.83
C GLU A 9 10.86 -33.17 0.71
N ALA A 10 11.50 -33.86 -0.22
CA ALA A 10 12.93 -33.71 -0.51
C ALA A 10 13.26 -32.30 -1.03
N VAL A 11 12.45 -31.76 -1.94
CA VAL A 11 12.64 -30.40 -2.48
C VAL A 11 12.41 -29.34 -1.39
N VAL A 12 11.36 -29.47 -0.57
CA VAL A 12 11.09 -28.56 0.55
C VAL A 12 12.25 -28.57 1.54
N LYS A 13 12.76 -29.74 1.90
CA LYS A 13 13.91 -29.87 2.80
C LYS A 13 15.16 -29.20 2.23
N GLN A 14 15.45 -29.42 0.95
CA GLN A 14 16.60 -28.81 0.29
C GLN A 14 16.49 -27.28 0.20
N VAL A 15 15.29 -26.75 -0.04
CA VAL A 15 15.05 -25.31 -0.03
C VAL A 15 15.25 -24.73 1.37
N LEU A 16 14.69 -25.37 2.40
CA LEU A 16 14.83 -24.93 3.79
C LEU A 16 16.31 -24.97 4.24
N GLU A 17 17.05 -26.04 3.94
CA GLU A 17 18.48 -26.11 4.22
C GLU A 17 19.28 -25.02 3.50
N SER A 18 18.96 -24.74 2.23
CA SER A 18 19.60 -23.66 1.47
C SER A 18 19.29 -22.25 2.01
N MET A 19 18.14 -22.08 2.66
CA MET A 19 17.76 -20.82 3.32
C MET A 19 18.46 -20.66 4.66
N LEU A 20 18.70 -21.76 5.39
CA LEU A 20 19.41 -21.76 6.68
C LEU A 20 20.92 -21.54 6.53
N ASP A 21 21.52 -22.06 5.45
CA ASP A 21 22.95 -21.90 5.15
C ASP A 21 23.33 -20.52 4.59
N LYS A 22 22.36 -19.78 4.05
CA LYS A 22 22.59 -18.37 3.72
C LYS A 22 22.67 -17.61 5.03
N LYS A 23 23.89 -17.29 5.49
CA LYS A 23 24.12 -16.20 6.45
C LYS A 23 23.34 -15.01 5.93
N ILE A 24 22.19 -14.73 6.54
CA ILE A 24 21.47 -13.49 6.31
C ILE A 24 22.51 -12.39 6.56
N PRO A 25 22.86 -11.54 5.56
CA PRO A 25 23.74 -10.42 5.83
C PRO A 25 23.12 -9.71 7.03
N ALA A 26 23.96 -9.41 8.04
CA ALA A 26 23.49 -8.67 9.21
C ALA A 26 22.60 -7.55 8.71
N ALA A 27 21.35 -7.53 9.20
CA ALA A 27 20.36 -6.54 8.79
C ALA A 27 21.06 -5.19 8.75
N ALA A 28 20.94 -4.47 7.64
CA ALA A 28 21.40 -3.11 7.57
C ALA A 28 20.96 -2.42 8.86
N PRO A 29 21.81 -1.59 9.49
CA PRO A 29 21.48 -0.98 10.77
C PRO A 29 20.09 -0.42 10.64
N ALA A 30 19.19 -0.88 11.52
CA ALA A 30 17.80 -0.45 11.51
C ALA A 30 17.82 1.08 11.45
N VAL A 31 17.29 1.64 10.38
CA VAL A 31 17.04 3.09 10.31
C VAL A 31 16.19 3.33 11.53
N LYS A 32 16.72 4.11 12.50
CA LYS A 32 15.99 4.44 13.73
C LYS A 32 14.62 4.90 13.29
N ALA A 33 13.58 4.18 13.70
CA ALA A 33 12.22 4.67 13.56
C ALA A 33 12.22 6.10 14.14
N PRO A 34 11.68 7.09 13.43
CA PRO A 34 11.61 8.45 13.97
C PRO A 34 10.83 8.35 15.27
N GLU A 35 11.41 8.92 16.33
CA GLU A 35 10.82 8.93 17.67
C GLU A 35 9.41 9.51 17.59
N ALA A 36 8.45 8.86 18.24
CA ALA A 36 7.08 9.35 18.37
C ALA A 36 7.14 10.78 18.95
N GLY A 37 6.80 11.79 18.11
CA GLY A 37 6.87 13.19 18.50
C GLY A 37 7.29 14.15 17.39
N ASN A 38 7.68 13.68 16.21
CA ASN A 38 8.01 14.58 15.12
C ASN A 38 6.72 15.17 14.52
N ALA A 39 6.69 16.52 14.45
CA ALA A 39 5.64 17.24 13.76
C ALA A 39 5.49 16.67 12.33
N ILE A 40 4.24 16.50 11.87
CA ILE A 40 3.95 16.09 10.50
C ILE A 40 4.65 17.08 9.56
N PRO A 41 5.48 16.61 8.60
CA PRO A 41 6.16 17.50 7.68
C PRO A 41 5.14 18.21 6.78
N LYS A 42 5.58 19.25 6.09
CA LYS A 42 4.71 19.98 5.15
C LYS A 42 4.52 19.23 3.83
N THR A 43 5.49 18.39 3.49
CA THR A 43 5.56 17.66 2.22
C THR A 43 5.91 16.19 2.45
N ALA A 44 5.59 15.37 1.49
CA ALA A 44 5.91 13.94 1.45
C ALA A 44 6.51 13.57 0.11
N HIS A 45 7.44 12.62 0.10
CA HIS A 45 7.93 12.03 -1.13
C HIS A 45 7.02 10.89 -1.57
N VAL A 46 6.87 10.76 -2.88
CA VAL A 46 6.20 9.63 -3.53
C VAL A 46 7.10 9.06 -4.62
N ALA A 47 7.09 7.75 -4.79
CA ALA A 47 7.65 7.11 -5.96
C ALA A 47 6.55 7.01 -7.02
N MET A 48 6.56 7.94 -7.97
CA MET A 48 5.56 8.04 -9.03
C MET A 48 6.06 7.34 -10.29
N LEU A 49 5.31 6.39 -10.81
CA LEU A 49 5.54 5.82 -12.13
C LEU A 49 5.12 6.85 -13.18
N THR A 50 6.10 7.48 -13.82
CA THR A 50 5.88 8.59 -14.78
C THR A 50 5.99 8.17 -16.23
N ALA A 51 6.62 7.03 -16.49
CA ALA A 51 6.69 6.38 -17.78
C ALA A 51 6.90 4.87 -17.58
N LEU A 52 6.70 4.08 -18.62
CA LEU A 52 7.02 2.64 -18.57
C LEU A 52 8.47 2.44 -18.10
N GLU A 53 8.65 1.53 -17.16
CA GLU A 53 9.93 1.16 -16.57
C GLU A 53 10.69 2.33 -15.90
N HIS A 54 9.97 3.42 -15.53
CA HIS A 54 10.60 4.60 -14.96
C HIS A 54 9.79 5.20 -13.80
N TYR A 55 10.44 5.29 -12.63
CA TYR A 55 9.93 6.00 -11.46
C TYR A 55 10.69 7.31 -11.25
N ASP A 56 9.97 8.37 -10.93
CA ASP A 56 10.51 9.60 -10.36
C ASP A 56 10.15 9.70 -8.88
N ILE A 57 11.10 10.13 -8.07
CA ILE A 57 10.78 10.54 -6.71
C ILE A 57 10.36 12.00 -6.76
N LYS A 58 9.09 12.23 -6.42
CA LYS A 58 8.49 13.57 -6.39
C LYS A 58 8.12 13.95 -4.98
N GLU A 59 8.06 15.24 -4.72
CA GLU A 59 7.68 15.80 -3.42
C GLU A 59 6.40 16.60 -3.60
N PHE A 60 5.38 16.30 -2.78
CA PHE A 60 4.08 16.95 -2.81
C PHE A 60 3.68 17.46 -1.42
N PRO A 61 2.88 18.53 -1.34
CA PRO A 61 2.34 18.98 -0.07
C PRO A 61 1.48 17.88 0.58
N ILE A 62 1.61 17.71 1.89
CA ILE A 62 0.66 16.90 2.65
C ILE A 62 -0.64 17.70 2.76
N PRO A 63 -1.79 17.16 2.30
CA PRO A 63 -3.06 17.88 2.32
C PRO A 63 -3.59 18.04 3.74
N GLU A 64 -4.55 18.94 3.92
CA GLU A 64 -5.34 18.97 5.13
C GLU A 64 -6.19 17.69 5.22
N VAL A 65 -6.24 17.11 6.43
CA VAL A 65 -7.02 15.90 6.68
C VAL A 65 -8.48 16.29 6.86
N GLY A 66 -9.33 15.82 5.95
CA GLY A 66 -10.77 16.02 6.01
C GLY A 66 -11.42 15.36 7.24
N ASP A 67 -12.68 15.67 7.46
CA ASP A 67 -13.41 15.21 8.64
C ASP A 67 -13.55 13.67 8.74
N GLY A 68 -13.58 12.98 7.61
CA GLY A 68 -13.67 11.52 7.51
C GLY A 68 -12.37 10.82 7.14
N ASP A 69 -11.27 11.58 6.97
CA ASP A 69 -10.00 11.07 6.44
C ASP A 69 -9.02 10.68 7.54
N ILE A 70 -8.03 9.87 7.16
CA ILE A 70 -6.91 9.45 8.02
C ILE A 70 -5.60 9.69 7.27
N LEU A 71 -4.66 10.38 7.88
CA LEU A 71 -3.29 10.47 7.38
C LEU A 71 -2.43 9.41 8.06
N VAL A 72 -1.83 8.57 7.25
CA VAL A 72 -0.96 7.49 7.71
C VAL A 72 0.47 7.75 7.25
N LYS A 73 1.41 7.68 8.19
CA LYS A 73 2.83 7.60 7.88
C LYS A 73 3.16 6.17 7.47
N VAL A 74 3.63 5.98 6.26
CA VAL A 74 3.95 4.66 5.72
C VAL A 74 5.18 4.08 6.41
N GLU A 75 5.09 2.82 6.82
CA GLU A 75 6.21 2.07 7.39
C GLU A 75 6.73 0.99 6.43
N GLY A 76 5.87 0.55 5.53
CA GLY A 76 6.24 -0.42 4.51
C GLY A 76 5.11 -0.69 3.54
N CYS A 77 5.48 -1.16 2.36
CA CYS A 77 4.54 -1.61 1.35
C CYS A 77 5.13 -2.82 0.61
N GLY A 78 4.31 -3.84 0.41
CA GLY A 78 4.62 -4.95 -0.47
C GLY A 78 4.66 -4.50 -1.93
N VAL A 79 5.41 -5.23 -2.75
CA VAL A 79 5.41 -5.10 -4.20
C VAL A 79 4.82 -6.38 -4.77
N CYS A 80 3.67 -6.31 -5.41
CA CYS A 80 3.02 -7.46 -5.99
C CYS A 80 3.18 -7.55 -7.51
N GLY A 81 2.61 -8.59 -8.11
CA GLY A 81 2.63 -8.77 -9.56
C GLY A 81 1.95 -7.64 -10.33
N THR A 82 0.91 -7.02 -9.75
CA THR A 82 0.21 -5.89 -10.37
C THR A 82 1.13 -4.68 -10.53
N ASP A 83 1.90 -4.32 -9.50
CA ASP A 83 2.87 -3.22 -9.58
C ASP A 83 3.92 -3.48 -10.68
N ALA A 84 4.39 -4.73 -10.79
CA ALA A 84 5.33 -5.12 -11.84
C ALA A 84 4.71 -5.09 -13.24
N HIS A 85 3.41 -5.37 -13.37
CA HIS A 85 2.69 -5.27 -14.64
C HIS A 85 2.48 -3.82 -15.05
N GLU A 86 2.06 -2.94 -14.11
CA GLU A 86 1.94 -1.51 -14.37
C GLU A 86 3.30 -0.90 -14.76
N PHE A 87 4.36 -1.23 -14.04
CA PHE A 87 5.71 -0.78 -14.37
C PHE A 87 6.13 -1.12 -15.80
N LYS A 88 5.80 -2.32 -16.28
CA LYS A 88 6.26 -2.80 -17.59
C LYS A 88 5.33 -2.50 -18.76
N ARG A 89 4.03 -2.36 -18.52
CA ARG A 89 3.03 -2.39 -19.60
C ARG A 89 1.90 -1.38 -19.45
N ASP A 90 1.69 -0.81 -18.26
CA ASP A 90 0.57 0.07 -17.93
C ASP A 90 -0.79 -0.47 -18.41
N PRO A 91 -1.17 -1.72 -18.04
CA PRO A 91 -2.37 -2.35 -18.56
C PRO A 91 -3.66 -1.62 -18.19
N PHE A 92 -3.64 -0.79 -17.16
CA PHE A 92 -4.81 0.00 -16.73
C PHE A 92 -4.75 1.45 -17.22
N SER A 93 -3.69 1.84 -17.93
CA SER A 93 -3.48 3.21 -18.46
C SER A 93 -3.50 4.27 -17.34
N LEU A 94 -2.75 4.01 -16.28
CA LEU A 94 -2.73 4.85 -15.08
C LEU A 94 -1.58 5.86 -15.06
N ILE A 95 -0.57 5.71 -15.91
CA ILE A 95 0.62 6.60 -15.89
C ILE A 95 0.22 8.06 -16.20
N PRO A 96 0.58 9.06 -15.34
CA PRO A 96 1.38 8.91 -14.11
C PRO A 96 0.56 8.39 -12.91
N VAL A 97 1.19 7.55 -12.05
CA VAL A 97 0.52 6.95 -10.90
C VAL A 97 1.48 6.71 -9.74
N VAL A 98 0.99 6.84 -8.51
CA VAL A 98 1.68 6.37 -7.31
C VAL A 98 1.16 4.97 -7.01
N LEU A 99 1.98 3.96 -7.26
CA LEU A 99 1.62 2.56 -7.03
C LEU A 99 1.71 2.16 -5.54
N GLY A 100 1.54 0.87 -5.27
CA GLY A 100 1.57 0.29 -3.93
C GLY A 100 0.18 0.18 -3.31
N HIS A 101 -0.27 -1.05 -3.06
CA HIS A 101 -1.60 -1.36 -2.51
C HIS A 101 -1.56 -2.41 -1.38
N GLU A 102 -0.36 -2.78 -0.93
CA GLU A 102 -0.14 -3.74 0.16
C GLU A 102 0.63 -3.06 1.30
N GLY A 103 0.14 -1.89 1.75
CA GLY A 103 0.85 -1.05 2.67
C GLY A 103 0.40 -1.14 4.11
N THR A 104 1.30 -0.74 5.01
CA THR A 104 1.06 -0.58 6.43
C THR A 104 1.74 0.67 6.95
N GLY A 105 1.18 1.26 8.00
CA GLY A 105 1.75 2.46 8.60
C GLY A 105 1.08 2.86 9.90
N GLU A 106 1.52 3.97 10.44
CA GLU A 106 1.04 4.56 11.68
C GLU A 106 0.10 5.73 11.41
N ILE A 107 -1.06 5.75 12.04
CA ILE A 107 -1.96 6.90 12.01
C ILE A 107 -1.28 8.10 12.68
N VAL A 108 -1.05 9.17 11.93
CA VAL A 108 -0.45 10.39 12.45
C VAL A 108 -1.46 11.54 12.61
N LYS A 109 -2.58 11.48 11.92
CA LYS A 109 -3.69 12.43 12.04
C LYS A 109 -5.00 11.80 11.60
N MET A 110 -6.08 12.15 12.28
CA MET A 110 -7.43 11.65 11.97
C MET A 110 -8.41 12.82 11.90
N GLY A 111 -9.36 12.69 10.99
CA GLY A 111 -10.53 13.55 10.93
C GLY A 111 -11.44 13.37 12.13
N LYS A 112 -12.21 14.40 12.47
CA LYS A 112 -13.04 14.42 13.68
C LYS A 112 -14.16 13.37 13.70
N ASN A 113 -14.59 12.88 12.52
CA ASN A 113 -15.65 11.89 12.38
C ASN A 113 -15.12 10.45 12.44
N VAL A 114 -13.81 10.23 12.27
CA VAL A 114 -13.20 8.91 12.34
C VAL A 114 -13.10 8.46 13.80
N LYS A 115 -13.72 7.32 14.11
CA LYS A 115 -13.77 6.77 15.48
C LYS A 115 -13.43 5.30 15.55
N LEU A 116 -13.80 4.54 14.54
CA LEU A 116 -13.74 3.09 14.53
C LEU A 116 -13.08 2.61 13.24
N ASP A 117 -12.41 1.47 13.31
CA ASP A 117 -12.01 0.70 12.15
C ASP A 117 -13.19 -0.04 11.53
N SER A 118 -12.97 -0.74 10.44
CA SER A 118 -14.01 -1.52 9.73
C SER A 118 -14.55 -2.70 10.52
N ALA A 119 -13.84 -3.13 11.56
CA ALA A 119 -14.28 -4.18 12.48
C ALA A 119 -15.04 -3.60 13.71
N GLY A 120 -15.20 -2.26 13.78
CA GLY A 120 -15.87 -1.60 14.90
C GLY A 120 -14.98 -1.36 16.13
N LYS A 121 -13.66 -1.54 16.00
CA LYS A 121 -12.70 -1.24 17.06
C LYS A 121 -12.30 0.24 17.03
N ALA A 122 -12.13 0.85 18.20
CA ALA A 122 -11.69 2.23 18.30
C ALA A 122 -10.31 2.46 17.65
N LEU A 123 -10.21 3.49 16.82
CA LEU A 123 -8.99 3.98 16.21
C LEU A 123 -8.46 5.20 16.96
N ASN A 124 -7.13 5.27 17.05
CA ASN A 124 -6.42 6.39 17.67
C ASN A 124 -5.19 6.77 16.85
N VAL A 125 -4.76 8.02 16.99
CA VAL A 125 -3.43 8.43 16.50
C VAL A 125 -2.36 7.58 17.21
N GLY A 126 -1.42 7.04 16.44
CA GLY A 126 -0.40 6.10 16.90
C GLY A 126 -0.75 4.62 16.64
N ASP A 127 -1.99 4.30 16.29
CA ASP A 127 -2.34 2.94 15.90
C ASP A 127 -1.72 2.56 14.57
N LYS A 128 -1.34 1.27 14.44
CA LYS A 128 -0.84 0.70 13.19
C LYS A 128 -2.01 0.15 12.40
N VAL A 129 -2.04 0.49 11.13
CA VAL A 129 -3.13 0.10 10.22
C VAL A 129 -2.62 -0.48 8.92
N VAL A 130 -3.45 -1.31 8.33
CA VAL A 130 -3.40 -1.73 6.93
C VAL A 130 -4.71 -1.33 6.30
N THR A 131 -4.72 -1.02 5.02
CA THR A 131 -5.97 -0.83 4.29
C THR A 131 -6.39 -2.12 3.61
N CYS A 132 -7.70 -2.36 3.52
CA CYS A 132 -8.20 -3.25 2.48
C CYS A 132 -7.86 -2.62 1.12
N MET A 133 -7.49 -3.44 0.14
CA MET A 133 -7.21 -2.95 -1.21
C MET A 133 -8.40 -2.24 -1.84
N ILE A 134 -9.62 -2.57 -1.44
CA ILE A 134 -10.86 -2.07 -2.04
C ILE A 134 -11.38 -0.90 -1.20
N PHE A 135 -11.53 0.24 -1.86
CA PHE A 135 -11.85 1.52 -1.27
C PHE A 135 -13.31 1.71 -0.89
N LYS A 136 -14.23 1.11 -1.61
CA LYS A 136 -15.66 1.18 -1.32
C LYS A 136 -16.19 -0.18 -0.98
N ASP A 137 -16.80 -0.24 0.19
CA ASP A 137 -17.66 -1.36 0.57
C ASP A 137 -18.98 -1.23 -0.20
N ASP A 138 -18.95 -1.53 -1.49
CA ASP A 138 -20.15 -1.69 -2.29
C ASP A 138 -20.49 -3.18 -2.32
N PRO A 139 -21.53 -3.61 -1.59
CA PRO A 139 -21.91 -5.02 -1.50
C PRO A 139 -22.36 -5.62 -2.84
N GLU A 140 -22.56 -4.78 -3.86
CA GLU A 140 -22.87 -5.22 -5.23
C GLU A 140 -21.64 -5.45 -6.08
N ILE A 141 -20.43 -5.02 -5.63
CA ILE A 141 -19.16 -5.23 -6.36
C ILE A 141 -18.58 -6.60 -5.95
N THR A 142 -18.72 -7.57 -6.83
CA THR A 142 -18.03 -8.85 -6.68
C THR A 142 -16.66 -8.79 -7.38
N MET A 143 -15.72 -9.67 -6.98
CA MET A 143 -14.40 -9.77 -7.66
C MET A 143 -14.51 -9.99 -9.19
N TYR A 144 -15.64 -10.45 -9.68
CA TYR A 144 -15.93 -10.57 -11.11
C TYR A 144 -16.15 -9.23 -11.82
N ASP A 145 -16.60 -8.22 -11.08
CA ASP A 145 -16.90 -6.90 -11.63
C ASP A 145 -15.64 -6.05 -11.78
N LEU A 146 -14.56 -6.36 -11.06
CA LEU A 146 -13.24 -5.74 -11.21
C LEU A 146 -12.65 -5.91 -12.63
N ASN A 147 -13.12 -6.90 -13.40
CA ASN A 147 -12.70 -7.13 -14.78
C ASN A 147 -13.62 -6.47 -15.83
N LYS A 148 -14.67 -5.79 -15.41
CA LYS A 148 -15.55 -5.03 -16.31
C LYS A 148 -15.06 -3.60 -16.38
N GLN A 149 -14.48 -3.21 -17.48
CA GLN A 149 -13.90 -1.89 -17.78
C GLN A 149 -14.83 -0.67 -17.59
N ASN A 150 -16.01 -0.81 -17.01
CA ASN A 150 -16.98 0.26 -16.82
C ASN A 150 -17.77 0.15 -15.50
N VAL A 151 -17.33 -0.63 -14.55
CA VAL A 151 -17.93 -0.58 -13.23
C VAL A 151 -17.24 0.55 -12.48
N GLY A 152 -17.88 1.68 -12.38
CA GLY A 152 -17.44 2.77 -11.54
C GLY A 152 -17.27 2.23 -10.13
N GLY A 153 -16.00 1.93 -9.78
CA GLY A 153 -15.76 1.91 -8.52
C GLY A 153 -15.26 0.99 -7.53
N ALA A 154 -14.46 0.05 -7.81
CA ALA A 154 -13.54 -0.39 -6.76
C ALA A 154 -12.28 0.47 -6.87
N ASP A 155 -12.26 1.57 -6.16
CA ASP A 155 -11.07 2.39 -6.05
C ASP A 155 -10.07 1.63 -5.18
N VAL A 156 -8.88 1.36 -5.70
CA VAL A 156 -7.80 0.66 -5.00
C VAL A 156 -6.65 1.63 -4.81
N TYR A 157 -6.26 1.88 -3.57
CA TYR A 157 -5.05 2.66 -3.29
C TYR A 157 -3.86 2.08 -4.06
N GLY A 158 -3.09 2.95 -4.72
CA GLY A 158 -1.98 2.53 -5.57
C GLY A 158 -2.37 2.05 -6.97
N LEU A 159 -3.65 2.08 -7.33
CA LEU A 159 -4.16 1.83 -8.69
C LEU A 159 -5.22 2.88 -9.06
N LEU A 160 -5.17 4.04 -8.45
CA LEU A 160 -5.99 5.20 -8.77
C LEU A 160 -5.24 6.09 -9.76
N PRO A 161 -5.92 6.68 -10.74
CA PRO A 161 -5.36 7.78 -11.50
C PRO A 161 -4.82 8.86 -10.55
N ASP A 162 -3.71 9.48 -10.94
CA ASP A 162 -3.16 10.58 -10.16
C ASP A 162 -4.17 11.73 -10.05
N ASP A 163 -4.24 12.34 -8.88
CA ASP A 163 -5.13 13.46 -8.59
C ASP A 163 -4.34 14.61 -7.92
N ASP A 164 -5.03 15.70 -7.59
CA ASP A 164 -4.40 16.89 -6.98
C ASP A 164 -3.77 16.62 -5.59
N ILE A 165 -4.04 15.47 -5.00
CA ILE A 165 -3.52 15.07 -3.68
C ILE A 165 -2.20 14.30 -3.80
N HIS A 166 -2.03 13.48 -4.84
CA HIS A 166 -0.84 12.67 -5.11
C HIS A 166 -0.46 11.65 -4.03
N LEU A 167 -1.22 11.55 -2.93
CA LEU A 167 -0.97 10.64 -1.79
C LEU A 167 -1.99 9.50 -1.77
N ASN A 168 -2.22 8.87 -2.92
CA ASN A 168 -3.22 7.84 -3.13
C ASN A 168 -2.64 6.43 -3.38
N GLY A 169 -1.34 6.25 -3.13
CA GLY A 169 -0.63 4.98 -3.21
C GLY A 169 0.38 4.83 -2.09
N TRP A 170 0.69 3.58 -1.72
CA TRP A 170 1.57 3.28 -0.60
C TRP A 170 3.07 3.38 -0.93
N PHE A 171 3.45 3.63 -2.19
CA PHE A 171 4.84 3.94 -2.53
C PHE A 171 5.13 5.43 -2.25
N SER A 172 4.92 5.83 -1.01
CA SER A 172 5.04 7.19 -0.51
C SER A 172 5.46 7.22 0.96
N ASP A 173 5.91 8.38 1.46
CA ASP A 173 6.19 8.58 2.88
C ASP A 173 4.89 8.63 3.72
N TYR A 174 3.82 9.15 3.12
CA TYR A 174 2.49 9.31 3.72
C TYR A 174 1.41 8.96 2.72
N ILE A 175 0.32 8.41 3.20
CA ILE A 175 -0.90 8.17 2.41
C ILE A 175 -2.10 8.82 3.08
N LEU A 176 -2.99 9.42 2.28
CA LEU A 176 -4.28 9.92 2.75
C LEU A 176 -5.35 8.86 2.49
N ILE A 177 -5.81 8.23 3.56
CA ILE A 177 -6.94 7.29 3.52
C ILE A 177 -8.22 8.11 3.65
N ARG A 178 -9.06 8.05 2.64
CA ARG A 178 -10.27 8.87 2.51
C ARG A 178 -11.47 8.25 3.17
N GLU A 179 -12.46 9.09 3.49
CA GLU A 179 -13.76 8.64 4.00
C GLU A 179 -14.36 7.52 3.13
N GLY A 180 -14.91 6.51 3.77
CA GLY A 180 -15.48 5.33 3.11
C GLY A 180 -14.49 4.20 2.82
N SER A 181 -13.22 4.39 3.18
CA SER A 181 -12.21 3.33 3.06
C SER A 181 -12.33 2.30 4.18
N THR A 182 -11.86 1.08 3.89
CA THR A 182 -11.76 -0.01 4.88
C THR A 182 -10.35 -0.03 5.48
N VAL A 183 -10.24 0.15 6.76
CA VAL A 183 -9.00 0.11 7.55
C VAL A 183 -9.12 -0.88 8.70
#